data_a59f1f53a1760d8244c6cf5b04af1764
#
_entry.id   a59f1f53a1760d8244c6cf5b04af1764
#
_cell.length_a   1.000
_cell.length_b   1.000
_cell.length_c   1.000
_cell.angle_alpha   90.00
_cell.angle_beta   90.00
_cell.angle_gamma   90.00
#
_symmetry.space_group_name_H-M   'P 1'
#
loop_
_entity.id
_entity.type
_entity.pdbx_description
1 polymer ?
#
loop_
_entity_poly.entity_id
_entity_poly.type
_entity_poly.pdbx_seq_one_letter_code
_entity_poly.pdbx_strand_id
1 'polypeptide(L)'
;TGGVAVPHADEVVQGIPIYDGDRLRSANQNNASVLKQELATVFGAGAGVIAIRNAWNDAPTLEAMTNVLLQIVERERADKADSFDHFAASGANSRAWDTLGKAAKLDPATYVAYYANPVLTLVSESWLGPAFQLTAQVNIVHPTGAAQSPHRDYHLGFLSDDEAARYPAHVH
;
A
#
# COMPACT_ATOMS: atom_id res chain seq x y z
N THR A 1 11.94 -24.13 -6.87
CA THR A 1 11.89 -22.93 -6.02
C THR A 1 11.09 -23.31 -4.79
N GLY A 2 11.78 -23.60 -3.67
CA GLY A 2 11.14 -23.89 -2.39
C GLY A 2 10.48 -22.61 -1.88
N GLY A 3 9.14 -22.56 -1.92
CA GLY A 3 8.37 -21.45 -1.37
C GLY A 3 8.55 -21.41 0.15
N VAL A 4 8.51 -20.20 0.72
CA VAL A 4 8.47 -20.03 2.18
C VAL A 4 7.16 -20.59 2.73
N ALA A 5 7.21 -21.10 3.98
CA ALA A 5 6.00 -21.60 4.65
C ALA A 5 5.09 -20.42 5.03
N VAL A 6 3.82 -20.54 4.70
CA VAL A 6 2.78 -19.51 4.92
C VAL A 6 1.54 -20.10 5.61
N PRO A 7 1.69 -20.63 6.85
CA PRO A 7 0.62 -21.35 7.55
C PRO A 7 -0.62 -20.49 7.83
N HIS A 8 -0.52 -19.16 7.81
CA HIS A 8 -1.67 -18.26 8.01
C HIS A 8 -2.33 -17.81 6.71
N ALA A 9 -1.73 -18.09 5.55
CA ALA A 9 -2.37 -17.83 4.27
C ALA A 9 -3.55 -18.80 4.05
N ASP A 10 -4.64 -18.31 3.44
CA ASP A 10 -5.79 -19.14 3.09
C ASP A 10 -5.51 -19.98 1.84
N GLU A 11 -4.74 -19.41 0.91
CA GLU A 11 -4.31 -20.06 -0.31
C GLU A 11 -3.06 -19.39 -0.89
N VAL A 12 -2.42 -20.06 -1.85
CA VAL A 12 -1.33 -19.48 -2.65
C VAL A 12 -1.72 -19.59 -4.11
N VAL A 13 -1.89 -18.45 -4.78
CA VAL A 13 -2.28 -18.37 -6.18
C VAL A 13 -1.12 -17.79 -6.99
N GLN A 14 -0.63 -18.53 -7.98
CA GLN A 14 0.52 -18.13 -8.80
C GLN A 14 1.76 -17.72 -8.00
N GLY A 15 1.95 -18.36 -6.85
CA GLY A 15 3.07 -18.06 -5.94
C GLY A 15 2.83 -16.89 -4.97
N ILE A 16 1.68 -16.22 -5.06
CA ILE A 16 1.32 -15.10 -4.17
C ILE A 16 0.46 -15.64 -3.03
N PRO A 17 0.87 -15.48 -1.77
CA PRO A 17 0.04 -15.81 -0.61
C PRO A 17 -1.16 -14.88 -0.51
N ILE A 18 -2.34 -15.46 -0.28
CA ILE A 18 -3.59 -14.74 -0.11
C ILE A 18 -4.10 -14.97 1.30
N TYR A 19 -4.37 -13.90 2.02
CA TYR A 19 -4.84 -13.89 3.39
C TYR A 19 -6.26 -13.32 3.48
N ASP A 20 -6.99 -13.70 4.52
CA ASP A 20 -8.25 -13.06 4.89
C ASP A 20 -8.02 -12.06 6.03
N GLY A 21 -8.48 -10.82 5.86
CA GLY A 21 -8.26 -9.73 6.82
C GLY A 21 -8.94 -9.96 8.17
N ASP A 22 -10.08 -10.66 8.23
CA ASP A 22 -10.74 -10.96 9.50
C ASP A 22 -9.92 -11.99 10.29
N ARG A 23 -9.38 -12.98 9.60
CA ARG A 23 -8.45 -13.95 10.21
C ARG A 23 -7.17 -13.30 10.66
N LEU A 24 -6.59 -12.37 9.86
CA LEU A 24 -5.42 -11.62 10.27
C LEU A 24 -5.66 -10.76 11.50
N ARG A 25 -6.81 -10.09 11.61
CA ARG A 25 -7.21 -9.31 12.80
C ARG A 25 -7.29 -10.19 14.03
N SER A 26 -7.92 -11.36 13.92
CA SER A 26 -8.06 -12.32 15.01
C SER A 26 -6.70 -12.93 15.42
N ALA A 27 -5.87 -13.31 14.46
CA ALA A 27 -4.54 -13.85 14.71
C ALA A 27 -3.59 -12.81 15.31
N ASN A 28 -3.68 -11.55 14.90
CA ASN A 28 -2.89 -10.44 15.43
C ASN A 28 -3.13 -10.21 16.92
N GLN A 29 -4.37 -10.44 17.41
CA GLN A 29 -4.69 -10.33 18.84
C GLN A 29 -4.02 -11.42 19.68
N ASN A 30 -3.78 -12.60 19.12
CA ASN A 30 -3.33 -13.78 19.85
C ASN A 30 -1.85 -14.15 19.60
N ASN A 31 -1.35 -13.96 18.39
CA ASN A 31 -0.03 -14.41 17.93
C ASN A 31 0.66 -13.41 17.00
N ALA A 32 0.61 -12.13 17.30
CA ALA A 32 1.15 -11.05 16.46
C ALA A 32 2.59 -11.29 15.99
N SER A 33 3.46 -11.79 16.87
CA SER A 33 4.89 -11.99 16.55
C SER A 33 5.10 -13.07 15.49
N VAL A 34 4.38 -14.18 15.57
CA VAL A 34 4.48 -15.28 14.60
C VAL A 34 3.97 -14.83 13.24
N LEU A 35 2.85 -14.13 13.22
CA LEU A 35 2.27 -13.59 12.00
C LEU A 35 3.17 -12.54 11.34
N LYS A 36 3.73 -11.61 12.12
CA LYS A 36 4.71 -10.63 11.62
C LYS A 36 5.95 -11.29 11.03
N GLN A 37 6.45 -12.36 11.68
CA GLN A 37 7.59 -13.11 11.17
C GLN A 37 7.28 -13.81 9.84
N GLU A 38 6.08 -14.40 9.70
CA GLU A 38 5.66 -15.00 8.43
C GLU A 38 5.61 -13.95 7.31
N LEU A 39 4.93 -12.82 7.54
CA LEU A 39 4.82 -11.73 6.57
C LEU A 39 6.21 -11.17 6.20
N ALA A 40 7.08 -10.93 7.18
CA ALA A 40 8.45 -10.49 6.92
C ALA A 40 9.22 -11.51 6.08
N THR A 41 9.02 -12.81 6.32
CA THR A 41 9.66 -13.87 5.52
C THR A 41 9.14 -13.88 4.08
N VAL A 42 7.82 -13.69 3.89
CA VAL A 42 7.24 -13.57 2.53
C VAL A 42 7.83 -12.38 1.79
N PHE A 43 7.97 -11.23 2.44
CA PHE A 43 8.53 -10.02 1.81
C PHE A 43 10.04 -10.15 1.55
N GLY A 44 10.81 -10.71 2.48
CA GLY A 44 12.26 -10.76 2.38
C GLY A 44 12.82 -11.93 1.57
N ALA A 45 12.23 -13.12 1.68
CA ALA A 45 12.73 -14.36 1.10
C ALA A 45 11.70 -15.12 0.23
N GLY A 46 10.46 -14.68 0.24
CA GLY A 46 9.36 -15.29 -0.51
C GLY A 46 8.99 -14.54 -1.77
N ALA A 47 7.69 -14.41 -2.01
CA ALA A 47 7.12 -13.77 -3.20
C ALA A 47 7.37 -12.25 -3.28
N GLY A 48 7.69 -11.59 -2.17
CA GLY A 48 7.81 -10.12 -2.10
C GLY A 48 6.47 -9.38 -2.17
N VAL A 49 5.37 -10.12 -2.26
CA VAL A 49 4.01 -9.59 -2.43
C VAL A 49 3.02 -10.50 -1.70
N ILE A 50 1.96 -9.91 -1.19
CA ILE A 50 0.79 -10.60 -0.62
C ILE A 50 -0.49 -9.99 -1.18
N ALA A 51 -1.59 -10.75 -1.10
CA ALA A 51 -2.93 -10.22 -1.31
C ALA A 51 -3.76 -10.44 -0.03
N ILE A 52 -4.58 -9.47 0.33
CA ILE A 52 -5.44 -9.56 1.52
C ILE A 52 -6.88 -9.25 1.12
N ARG A 53 -7.74 -10.27 1.19
CA ARG A 53 -9.19 -10.10 1.08
C ARG A 53 -9.72 -9.46 2.35
N ASN A 54 -10.77 -8.67 2.27
CA ASN A 54 -11.40 -8.04 3.43
C ASN A 54 -10.40 -7.25 4.32
N ALA A 55 -9.34 -6.67 3.72
CA ALA A 55 -8.40 -5.83 4.45
C ALA A 55 -9.12 -4.66 5.15
N TRP A 56 -10.12 -4.07 4.49
CA TRP A 56 -11.12 -3.17 5.06
C TRP A 56 -12.47 -3.88 5.04
N ASN A 57 -12.97 -4.27 6.21
CA ASN A 57 -14.27 -4.95 6.37
C ASN A 57 -15.42 -3.99 6.77
N ASP A 58 -15.12 -2.71 6.90
CA ASP A 58 -16.10 -1.64 7.13
C ASP A 58 -16.39 -0.91 5.80
N ALA A 59 -17.40 -1.38 5.09
CA ALA A 59 -17.79 -0.81 3.80
C ALA A 59 -18.17 0.69 3.88
N PRO A 60 -18.89 1.19 4.89
CA PRO A 60 -19.15 2.61 5.07
C PRO A 60 -17.88 3.46 5.16
N THR A 61 -16.88 3.04 5.96
CA THR A 61 -15.59 3.75 6.05
C THR A 61 -14.84 3.74 4.72
N LEU A 62 -14.85 2.61 4.01
CA LEU A 62 -14.21 2.51 2.68
C LEU A 62 -14.88 3.43 1.66
N GLU A 63 -16.21 3.49 1.63
CA GLU A 63 -16.98 4.37 0.75
C GLU A 63 -16.75 5.85 1.09
N ALA A 64 -16.80 6.21 2.38
CA ALA A 64 -16.53 7.57 2.84
C ALA A 64 -15.13 8.04 2.43
N MET A 65 -14.09 7.21 2.64
CA MET A 65 -12.73 7.55 2.25
C MET A 65 -12.58 7.64 0.73
N THR A 66 -13.24 6.77 -0.03
CA THR A 66 -13.26 6.85 -1.50
C THR A 66 -13.81 8.20 -1.94
N ASN A 67 -14.91 8.66 -1.35
CA ASN A 67 -15.50 9.96 -1.66
C ASN A 67 -14.59 11.14 -1.30
N VAL A 68 -13.88 11.05 -0.16
CA VAL A 68 -12.87 12.05 0.23
C VAL A 68 -11.74 12.12 -0.79
N LEU A 69 -11.20 10.97 -1.22
CA LEU A 69 -10.12 10.91 -2.20
C LEU A 69 -10.56 11.43 -3.58
N LEU A 70 -11.76 11.09 -4.03
CA LEU A 70 -12.31 11.61 -5.28
C LEU A 70 -12.50 13.14 -5.24
N GLN A 71 -12.95 13.71 -4.13
CA GLN A 71 -13.02 15.15 -3.96
C GLN A 71 -11.64 15.82 -4.03
N ILE A 72 -10.60 15.19 -3.44
CA ILE A 72 -9.23 15.71 -3.52
C ILE A 72 -8.75 15.70 -4.98
N VAL A 73 -8.95 14.58 -5.68
CA VAL A 73 -8.57 14.46 -7.10
C VAL A 73 -9.26 15.50 -7.96
N GLU A 74 -10.55 15.72 -7.74
CA GLU A 74 -11.34 16.71 -8.52
C GLU A 74 -10.85 18.15 -8.26
N ARG A 75 -10.57 18.51 -7.00
CA ARG A 75 -10.00 19.82 -6.66
C ARG A 75 -8.64 20.04 -7.33
N GLU A 76 -7.74 19.04 -7.25
CA GLU A 76 -6.45 19.15 -7.90
C GLU A 76 -6.53 19.23 -9.42
N ARG A 77 -7.51 18.55 -10.01
CA ARG A 77 -7.75 18.64 -11.44
C ARG A 77 -8.25 20.01 -11.85
N ALA A 78 -9.13 20.62 -11.07
CA ALA A 78 -9.62 21.97 -11.31
C ALA A 78 -8.51 23.02 -11.17
N ASP A 79 -7.62 22.86 -10.16
CA ASP A 79 -6.52 23.78 -9.91
C ASP A 79 -5.36 23.65 -10.92
N LYS A 80 -5.23 22.47 -11.53
CA LYS A 80 -4.10 22.11 -12.42
C LYS A 80 -4.51 21.99 -13.88
N ALA A 81 -5.47 22.78 -14.35
CA ALA A 81 -5.95 22.75 -15.73
C ALA A 81 -4.80 22.81 -16.79
N ASP A 82 -3.57 23.21 -16.40
CA ASP A 82 -2.38 23.33 -17.23
C ASP A 82 -1.17 22.45 -16.78
N SER A 83 -1.32 21.55 -15.79
CA SER A 83 -0.15 20.81 -15.31
C SER A 83 0.08 19.48 -16.04
N PHE A 84 1.31 19.29 -16.48
CA PHE A 84 1.82 18.09 -17.12
C PHE A 84 1.81 16.88 -16.16
N ASP A 85 1.18 15.79 -16.55
CA ASP A 85 1.47 14.48 -15.96
C ASP A 85 2.75 13.93 -16.61
N HIS A 86 3.81 13.73 -15.81
CA HIS A 86 5.09 13.22 -16.30
C HIS A 86 5.03 11.80 -16.89
N PHE A 87 3.93 11.07 -16.70
CA PHE A 87 3.81 9.64 -17.02
C PHE A 87 2.73 9.30 -18.04
N ALA A 88 1.90 10.25 -18.45
CA ALA A 88 0.85 10.05 -19.45
C ALA A 88 0.62 11.30 -20.29
N ALA A 89 0.01 11.12 -21.46
CA ALA A 89 -0.47 12.25 -22.25
C ALA A 89 -1.44 13.10 -21.40
N SER A 90 -1.33 14.43 -21.51
CA SER A 90 -2.11 15.39 -20.74
C SER A 90 -3.59 14.99 -20.64
N GLY A 91 -4.08 14.81 -19.43
CA GLY A 91 -5.49 14.49 -19.15
C GLY A 91 -5.88 13.00 -19.19
N ALA A 92 -4.98 12.08 -19.52
CA ALA A 92 -5.28 10.66 -19.61
C ALA A 92 -5.32 9.96 -18.22
N ASN A 93 -4.70 10.54 -17.19
CA ASN A 93 -4.73 10.03 -15.81
C ASN A 93 -5.06 11.17 -14.83
N SER A 94 -5.61 10.80 -13.68
CA SER A 94 -5.79 11.74 -12.56
C SER A 94 -4.86 11.34 -11.42
N ARG A 95 -4.10 12.31 -10.89
CA ARG A 95 -3.17 12.08 -9.80
C ARG A 95 -3.32 13.13 -8.71
N ALA A 96 -3.35 12.69 -7.46
CA ALA A 96 -3.30 13.56 -6.29
C ALA A 96 -2.14 13.17 -5.38
N TRP A 97 -1.32 14.15 -5.02
CA TRP A 97 -0.18 14.02 -4.14
C TRP A 97 -0.55 14.40 -2.71
N ASP A 98 0.20 13.92 -1.72
CA ASP A 98 0.00 14.21 -0.28
C ASP A 98 -1.46 14.00 0.15
N THR A 99 -2.04 12.89 -0.27
CA THR A 99 -3.45 12.62 0.01
C THR A 99 -3.71 12.36 1.49
N LEU A 100 -2.71 11.96 2.29
CA LEU A 100 -2.82 11.84 3.74
C LEU A 100 -3.13 13.18 4.38
N GLY A 101 -2.29 14.19 4.15
CA GLY A 101 -2.47 15.52 4.72
C GLY A 101 -3.74 16.20 4.24
N LYS A 102 -4.10 16.01 2.98
CA LYS A 102 -5.33 16.55 2.38
C LYS A 102 -6.59 15.88 2.93
N ALA A 103 -6.60 14.56 3.06
CA ALA A 103 -7.72 13.81 3.64
C ALA A 103 -7.92 14.17 5.12
N ALA A 104 -6.84 14.24 5.90
CA ALA A 104 -6.90 14.62 7.30
C ALA A 104 -7.49 16.03 7.52
N LYS A 105 -7.24 16.96 6.58
CA LYS A 105 -7.81 18.31 6.62
C LYS A 105 -9.27 18.35 6.14
N LEU A 106 -9.62 17.54 5.15
CA LEU A 106 -10.93 17.56 4.53
C LEU A 106 -11.97 16.85 5.38
N ASP A 107 -11.65 15.67 5.89
CA ASP A 107 -12.51 14.85 6.77
C ASP A 107 -11.63 14.06 7.76
N PRO A 108 -11.28 14.67 8.92
CA PRO A 108 -10.43 14.03 9.90
C PRO A 108 -11.04 12.77 10.51
N ALA A 109 -12.38 12.68 10.63
CA ALA A 109 -13.05 11.52 11.20
C ALA A 109 -12.91 10.31 10.27
N THR A 110 -13.22 10.47 9.01
CA THR A 110 -13.05 9.43 7.98
C THR A 110 -11.57 9.06 7.81
N TYR A 111 -10.67 10.04 7.85
CA TYR A 111 -9.22 9.79 7.81
C TYR A 111 -8.77 8.86 8.93
N VAL A 112 -9.14 9.15 10.17
CA VAL A 112 -8.76 8.33 11.33
C VAL A 112 -9.37 6.94 11.22
N ALA A 113 -10.66 6.82 10.92
CA ALA A 113 -11.34 5.54 10.79
C ALA A 113 -10.68 4.63 9.72
N TYR A 114 -10.28 5.21 8.59
CA TYR A 114 -9.67 4.47 7.48
C TYR A 114 -8.25 4.03 7.80
N TYR A 115 -7.38 4.95 8.27
CA TYR A 115 -5.96 4.65 8.50
C TYR A 115 -5.67 3.97 9.85
N ALA A 116 -6.62 3.93 10.79
CA ALA A 116 -6.53 3.12 12.00
C ALA A 116 -6.73 1.61 11.74
N ASN A 117 -6.66 1.16 10.50
CA ASN A 117 -6.85 -0.22 10.11
C ASN A 117 -5.74 -1.12 10.71
N PRO A 118 -6.08 -2.11 11.55
CA PRO A 118 -5.09 -2.97 12.20
C PRO A 118 -4.37 -3.92 11.21
N VAL A 119 -4.98 -4.23 10.07
CA VAL A 119 -4.33 -5.04 9.03
C VAL A 119 -3.23 -4.22 8.33
N LEU A 120 -3.49 -2.95 8.02
CA LEU A 120 -2.48 -2.05 7.48
C LEU A 120 -1.30 -1.90 8.44
N THR A 121 -1.58 -1.68 9.73
CA THR A 121 -0.55 -1.58 10.77
C THR A 121 0.26 -2.87 10.86
N LEU A 122 -0.38 -4.03 10.93
CA LEU A 122 0.27 -5.33 11.01
C LEU A 122 1.25 -5.55 9.85
N VAL A 123 0.80 -5.31 8.63
CA VAL A 123 1.63 -5.51 7.42
C VAL A 123 2.81 -4.53 7.41
N SER A 124 2.56 -3.26 7.70
CA SER A 124 3.61 -2.24 7.74
C SER A 124 4.66 -2.53 8.82
N GLU A 125 4.24 -2.89 10.02
CA GLU A 125 5.16 -3.26 11.11
C GLU A 125 5.94 -4.53 10.83
N SER A 126 5.36 -5.48 10.09
CA SER A 126 6.04 -6.72 9.72
C SER A 126 7.28 -6.50 8.86
N TRP A 127 7.26 -5.47 8.03
CA TRP A 127 8.35 -5.15 7.11
C TRP A 127 9.22 -4.00 7.60
N LEU A 128 8.62 -2.93 8.10
CA LEU A 128 9.28 -1.66 8.42
C LEU A 128 9.56 -1.49 9.92
N GLY A 129 8.96 -2.33 10.76
CA GLY A 129 9.02 -2.16 12.22
C GLY A 129 8.00 -1.13 12.75
N PRO A 130 8.00 -0.91 14.09
CA PRO A 130 6.95 -0.14 14.77
C PRO A 130 7.01 1.38 14.53
N ALA A 131 8.10 1.89 13.96
CA ALA A 131 8.29 3.31 13.68
C ALA A 131 8.09 3.68 12.20
N PHE A 132 7.32 2.88 11.46
CA PHE A 132 7.03 3.15 10.07
C PHE A 132 6.26 4.46 9.86
N GLN A 133 6.47 5.06 8.70
CA GLN A 133 5.70 6.21 8.23
C GLN A 133 4.85 5.83 7.03
N LEU A 134 3.67 6.41 6.94
CA LEU A 134 2.80 6.28 5.78
C LEU A 134 2.92 7.50 4.88
N THR A 135 3.00 7.25 3.59
CA THR A 135 2.77 8.23 2.53
C THR A 135 1.68 7.70 1.63
N ALA A 136 0.88 8.56 1.05
CA ALA A 136 -0.14 8.15 0.12
C ALA A 136 -0.32 9.16 -1.00
N GLN A 137 -0.55 8.63 -2.18
CA GLN A 137 -0.94 9.34 -3.37
C GLN A 137 -2.00 8.53 -4.11
N VAL A 138 -2.90 9.22 -4.79
CA VAL A 138 -3.92 8.58 -5.62
C VAL A 138 -3.55 8.73 -7.07
N ASN A 139 -3.61 7.63 -7.80
CA ASN A 139 -3.46 7.61 -9.24
C ASN A 139 -4.64 6.84 -9.84
N ILE A 140 -5.41 7.52 -10.70
CA ILE A 140 -6.54 6.92 -11.41
C ILE A 140 -6.18 6.88 -12.89
N VAL A 141 -6.01 5.67 -13.41
CA VAL A 141 -5.81 5.42 -14.84
C VAL A 141 -7.18 5.35 -15.50
N HIS A 142 -7.49 6.34 -16.33
CA HIS A 142 -8.76 6.37 -17.06
C HIS A 142 -8.70 5.46 -18.31
N PRO A 143 -9.85 5.13 -18.92
CA PRO A 143 -9.89 4.49 -20.23
C PRO A 143 -9.00 5.26 -21.23
N THR A 144 -8.17 4.56 -21.96
CA THR A 144 -7.13 5.10 -22.86
C THR A 144 -5.88 5.70 -22.17
N GLY A 145 -5.85 5.78 -20.84
CA GLY A 145 -4.66 6.18 -20.09
C GLY A 145 -3.58 5.10 -20.12
N ALA A 146 -2.31 5.49 -20.19
CA ALA A 146 -1.20 4.57 -20.09
C ALA A 146 -0.92 4.20 -18.63
N ALA A 147 -0.63 2.91 -18.38
CA ALA A 147 -0.06 2.49 -17.12
C ALA A 147 1.36 3.06 -16.95
N GLN A 148 1.81 3.19 -15.70
CA GLN A 148 3.20 3.51 -15.43
C GLN A 148 4.12 2.39 -15.94
N SER A 149 5.31 2.77 -16.39
CA SER A 149 6.36 1.80 -16.65
C SER A 149 6.77 1.11 -15.35
N PRO A 150 7.21 -0.15 -15.38
CA PRO A 150 7.78 -0.81 -14.21
C PRO A 150 8.89 0.07 -13.60
N HIS A 151 8.77 0.36 -12.31
CA HIS A 151 9.71 1.23 -11.59
C HIS A 151 9.80 0.79 -10.12
N ARG A 152 10.72 1.39 -9.41
CA ARG A 152 10.84 1.27 -7.95
C ARG A 152 10.64 2.65 -7.34
N ASP A 153 9.93 2.70 -6.21
CA ASP A 153 9.79 3.93 -5.43
C ASP A 153 10.97 4.16 -4.49
N TYR A 154 11.84 3.16 -4.32
CA TYR A 154 13.06 3.29 -3.53
C TYR A 154 14.16 3.98 -4.34
N HIS A 155 14.74 5.02 -3.75
CA HIS A 155 15.84 5.78 -4.34
C HIS A 155 17.19 5.24 -3.87
N LEU A 156 17.50 3.98 -4.20
CA LEU A 156 18.75 3.34 -3.81
C LEU A 156 20.01 4.06 -4.35
N GLY A 157 19.86 4.81 -5.42
CA GLY A 157 20.97 5.59 -6.00
C GLY A 157 21.54 6.69 -5.11
N PHE A 158 20.90 7.00 -3.99
CA PHE A 158 21.42 7.91 -2.95
C PHE A 158 22.16 7.20 -1.83
N LEU A 159 22.15 5.87 -1.82
CA LEU A 159 22.80 5.05 -0.82
C LEU A 159 24.19 4.61 -1.30
N SER A 160 25.11 4.43 -0.37
CA SER A 160 26.34 3.71 -0.65
C SER A 160 26.06 2.23 -0.93
N ASP A 161 26.98 1.53 -1.60
CA ASP A 161 26.85 0.10 -1.88
C ASP A 161 26.67 -0.73 -0.59
N ASP A 162 27.37 -0.35 0.49
CA ASP A 162 27.26 -1.00 1.80
C ASP A 162 25.87 -0.79 2.44
N GLU A 163 25.25 0.35 2.23
CA GLU A 163 23.90 0.61 2.72
C GLU A 163 22.87 -0.11 1.85
N ALA A 164 23.01 -0.06 0.53
CA ALA A 164 22.13 -0.76 -0.40
C ALA A 164 22.15 -2.28 -0.14
N ALA A 165 23.31 -2.87 0.14
CA ALA A 165 23.47 -4.30 0.45
C ALA A 165 22.69 -4.76 1.70
N ARG A 166 22.22 -3.85 2.56
CA ARG A 166 21.38 -4.18 3.72
C ARG A 166 19.92 -4.42 3.36
N TYR A 167 19.50 -4.04 2.17
CA TYR A 167 18.15 -4.29 1.69
C TYR A 167 18.05 -5.69 1.06
N PRO A 168 16.87 -6.32 1.08
CA PRO A 168 16.65 -7.59 0.39
C PRO A 168 16.96 -7.49 -1.11
N ALA A 169 17.46 -8.58 -1.70
CA ALA A 169 17.88 -8.59 -3.11
C ALA A 169 16.78 -8.17 -4.11
N HIS A 170 15.51 -8.39 -3.79
CA HIS A 170 14.39 -7.98 -4.65
C HIS A 170 14.12 -6.45 -4.64
N VAL A 171 14.80 -5.71 -3.79
CA VAL A 171 14.72 -4.23 -3.72
C VAL A 171 15.79 -3.59 -4.60
N HIS A 172 16.83 -4.33 -4.98
CA HIS A 172 17.95 -3.86 -5.81
C HIS A 172 17.61 -3.70 -7.27
#